data_76bbad495a04ae5b353a7799e956d40f
#
_entry.id   76bbad495a04ae5b353a7799e956d40f
#
_cell.length_a   1.000
_cell.length_b   1.000
_cell.length_c   1.000
_cell.angle_alpha   90.00
_cell.angle_beta   90.00
_cell.angle_gamma   90.00
#
_symmetry.space_group_name_H-M   'P 1'
#
loop_
_entity.id
_entity.type
_entity.pdbx_description
1 polymer ?
#
loop_
_entity_poly.entity_id
_entity_poly.type
_entity_poly.pdbx_seq_one_letter_code
_entity_poly.pdbx_strand_id
1 'polypeptide(L)'
;MTKKFRGLPQSGGFPGGMGNMGAMLKQMEKMQSDLQRSQETIKSMVFEEQSGGGAIKILMDGTYTARSVTIAPEVLASGDVEMLQDLLLTALNGLTTQISNHIEDSMKKATGGMSIPGLF
;
A
#
# COMPACT_ATOMS: atom_id res chain seq x y z
N MET A 1 -30.65 42.22 21.82
CA MET A 1 -29.84 42.05 21.43
C MET A 1 -29.24 40.85 21.26
N THR A 2 -29.03 40.18 22.10
CA THR A 2 -28.47 38.91 22.02
C THR A 2 -29.16 38.13 21.06
N LYS A 3 -30.40 38.34 20.86
CA LYS A 3 -31.07 37.59 20.02
C LYS A 3 -30.45 37.51 18.77
N LYS A 4 -29.93 38.47 18.26
CA LYS A 4 -29.40 38.39 17.08
C LYS A 4 -28.41 37.42 17.05
N PHE A 5 -27.62 37.33 17.91
CA PHE A 5 -26.66 36.45 17.94
C PHE A 5 -27.10 35.20 17.75
N ARG A 6 -28.05 34.85 18.41
CA ARG A 6 -28.48 33.63 18.36
C ARG A 6 -28.87 33.32 17.05
N GLY A 7 -29.47 34.05 16.45
CA GLY A 7 -29.99 33.74 15.20
C GLY A 7 -28.93 33.40 14.30
N LEU A 8 -27.87 34.02 14.37
CA LEU A 8 -26.87 33.78 13.54
C LEU A 8 -26.38 32.50 13.57
N PRO A 9 -26.15 32.08 14.56
CA PRO A 9 -25.50 30.85 14.65
C PRO A 9 -26.12 29.97 13.75
N GLN A 10 -27.04 30.26 13.58
CA GLN A 10 -27.42 29.61 13.06
C GLN A 10 -27.25 29.01 12.36
N SER A 11 -26.98 29.15 12.44
CA SER A 11 -26.94 28.15 12.39
C SER A 11 -27.92 27.70 11.65
N GLY A 12 -28.82 28.23 11.77
CA GLY A 12 -29.88 27.85 11.02
C GLY A 12 -29.48 27.84 9.63
N GLY A 13 -28.57 28.60 9.30
CA GLY A 13 -28.24 28.71 7.96
C GLY A 13 -27.63 27.49 7.43
N PHE A 14 -27.25 26.64 8.27
CA PHE A 14 -26.57 25.59 7.78
C PHE A 14 -27.08 24.29 8.09
N PRO A 15 -28.27 23.99 8.02
CA PRO A 15 -28.72 22.67 8.30
C PRO A 15 -28.08 21.76 7.27
N GLY A 16 -28.07 22.22 6.06
CA GLY A 16 -27.48 21.41 5.04
C GLY A 16 -26.01 21.32 5.22
N GLY A 17 -25.40 22.36 5.62
CA GLY A 17 -23.99 22.37 5.83
C GLY A 17 -23.54 21.40 6.89
N MET A 18 -24.31 21.35 7.96
CA MET A 18 -23.97 20.45 9.01
C MET A 18 -24.11 19.02 8.56
N GLY A 19 -25.12 18.70 7.83
CA GLY A 19 -25.30 17.41 7.29
C GLY A 19 -24.16 17.01 6.40
N ASN A 20 -23.67 17.96 5.61
CA ASN A 20 -22.57 17.65 4.74
C ASN A 20 -21.31 17.45 5.52
N MET A 21 -21.10 18.18 6.59
CA MET A 21 -19.93 18.00 7.39
C MET A 21 -19.93 16.63 8.04
N GLY A 22 -21.07 16.18 8.51
CA GLY A 22 -21.19 14.85 9.08
C GLY A 22 -20.87 13.77 8.07
N ALA A 23 -21.35 13.95 6.84
CA ALA A 23 -21.09 13.00 5.80
C ALA A 23 -19.61 13.00 5.41
N MET A 24 -19.00 14.19 5.39
CA MET A 24 -17.58 14.30 5.07
C MET A 24 -16.74 13.64 6.15
N LEU A 25 -17.09 13.85 7.40
CA LEU A 25 -16.34 13.24 8.49
C LEU A 25 -16.42 11.72 8.42
N LYS A 26 -17.59 11.19 8.10
CA LYS A 26 -17.75 9.77 7.98
C LYS A 26 -16.94 9.23 6.81
N GLN A 27 -16.90 9.96 5.73
CA GLN A 27 -16.11 9.57 4.59
C GLN A 27 -14.63 9.56 4.93
N MET A 28 -14.17 10.55 5.68
CA MET A 28 -12.79 10.61 6.09
C MET A 28 -12.43 9.47 7.02
N GLU A 29 -13.32 9.15 7.94
CA GLU A 29 -13.10 8.04 8.85
C GLU A 29 -13.04 6.74 8.09
N LYS A 30 -13.92 6.56 7.12
CA LYS A 30 -13.95 5.36 6.32
C LYS A 30 -12.67 5.24 5.51
N MET A 31 -12.22 6.34 4.91
CA MET A 31 -11.01 6.35 4.12
C MET A 31 -9.81 5.98 4.98
N GLN A 32 -9.73 6.54 6.18
CA GLN A 32 -8.66 6.25 7.09
C GLN A 32 -8.68 4.79 7.52
N SER A 33 -9.85 4.27 7.79
CA SER A 33 -10.02 2.88 8.15
C SER A 33 -9.64 1.96 7.00
N ASP A 34 -10.02 2.32 5.78
CA ASP A 34 -9.69 1.54 4.59
C ASP A 34 -8.17 1.55 4.33
N LEU A 35 -7.52 2.69 4.57
CA LEU A 35 -6.08 2.79 4.43
C LEU A 35 -5.38 1.90 5.44
N GLN A 36 -5.81 1.93 6.68
CA GLN A 36 -5.23 1.09 7.72
C GLN A 36 -5.42 -0.38 7.39
N ARG A 37 -6.60 -0.75 6.95
CA ARG A 37 -6.89 -2.13 6.60
C ARG A 37 -6.05 -2.58 5.42
N SER A 38 -5.88 -1.72 4.42
CA SER A 38 -5.05 -2.01 3.27
C SER A 38 -3.61 -2.21 3.68
N GLN A 39 -3.10 -1.36 4.55
CA GLN A 39 -1.73 -1.48 5.03
C GLN A 39 -1.52 -2.77 5.81
N GLU A 40 -2.46 -3.12 6.66
CA GLU A 40 -2.36 -4.35 7.43
C GLU A 40 -2.43 -5.57 6.53
N THR A 41 -3.29 -5.54 5.53
CA THR A 41 -3.41 -6.62 4.57
C THR A 41 -2.11 -6.79 3.81
N ILE A 42 -1.52 -5.70 3.35
CA ILE A 42 -0.27 -5.76 2.60
C ILE A 42 0.85 -6.32 3.47
N LYS A 43 0.91 -5.92 4.74
CA LYS A 43 1.95 -6.41 5.64
C LYS A 43 1.92 -7.93 5.78
N SER A 44 0.74 -8.53 5.70
CA SER A 44 0.60 -9.96 5.84
C SER A 44 0.65 -10.71 4.52
N MET A 45 0.61 -9.99 3.39
CA MET A 45 0.69 -10.64 2.09
C MET A 45 2.09 -11.11 1.80
N VAL A 46 2.18 -12.22 1.08
CA VAL A 46 3.47 -12.76 0.69
C VAL A 46 3.58 -12.63 -0.82
N PHE A 47 4.67 -12.01 -1.24
CA PHE A 47 4.96 -11.79 -2.65
C PHE A 47 6.06 -12.74 -3.09
N GLU A 48 5.97 -13.22 -4.30
CA GLU A 48 6.94 -14.16 -4.83
C GLU A 48 7.57 -13.61 -6.09
N GLU A 49 8.85 -13.81 -6.23
CA GLU A 49 9.56 -13.43 -7.44
C GLU A 49 10.53 -14.54 -7.80
N GLN A 50 10.64 -14.82 -9.09
CA GLN A 50 11.54 -15.83 -9.58
C GLN A 50 12.51 -15.20 -10.57
N SER A 51 13.70 -15.77 -10.69
CA SER A 51 14.63 -15.35 -11.72
C SER A 51 15.34 -16.58 -12.28
N GLY A 52 15.94 -16.43 -13.44
CA GLY A 52 16.64 -17.54 -14.08
C GLY A 52 15.72 -18.68 -14.46
N GLY A 53 14.51 -18.41 -14.87
CA GLY A 53 13.57 -19.46 -15.26
C GLY A 53 13.11 -20.31 -14.09
N GLY A 54 13.11 -19.74 -12.89
CA GLY A 54 12.69 -20.45 -11.69
C GLY A 54 13.86 -21.02 -10.89
N ALA A 55 15.08 -20.74 -11.32
CA ALA A 55 16.25 -21.22 -10.60
C ALA A 55 16.36 -20.59 -9.21
N ILE A 56 15.87 -19.35 -9.07
CA ILE A 56 15.82 -18.66 -7.79
C ILE A 56 14.37 -18.26 -7.55
N LYS A 57 13.90 -18.50 -6.33
CA LYS A 57 12.57 -18.10 -5.94
C LYS A 57 12.69 -17.47 -4.56
N ILE A 58 12.17 -16.26 -4.40
CA ILE A 58 12.21 -15.55 -3.13
C ILE A 58 10.80 -15.16 -2.73
N LEU A 59 10.47 -15.36 -1.46
CA LEU A 59 9.21 -14.94 -0.89
C LEU A 59 9.48 -13.80 0.08
N MET A 60 8.70 -12.73 -0.01
CA MET A 60 8.88 -11.56 0.84
C MET A 60 7.50 -11.04 1.22
N ASP A 61 7.34 -10.57 2.44
CA ASP A 61 6.05 -10.01 2.85
C ASP A 61 6.01 -8.51 2.56
N GLY A 62 4.87 -7.90 2.81
CA GLY A 62 4.67 -6.49 2.51
C GLY A 62 5.46 -5.53 3.40
N THR A 63 6.19 -6.04 4.38
CA THR A 63 7.08 -5.22 5.20
C THR A 63 8.51 -5.28 4.66
N TYR A 64 8.69 -5.83 3.47
CA TYR A 64 10.01 -6.04 2.83
C TYR A 64 10.87 -7.01 3.63
N THR A 65 10.23 -7.94 4.33
CA THR A 65 10.97 -8.97 5.06
C THR A 65 10.99 -10.24 4.22
N ALA A 66 12.18 -10.74 3.92
CA ALA A 66 12.31 -11.97 3.15
C ALA A 66 11.89 -13.14 4.03
N ARG A 67 11.04 -14.00 3.49
CA ARG A 67 10.52 -15.14 4.22
C ARG A 67 11.22 -16.42 3.84
N SER A 68 11.58 -16.57 2.60
CA SER A 68 12.31 -17.76 2.15
C SER A 68 13.06 -17.48 0.86
N VAL A 69 14.10 -18.24 0.64
CA VAL A 69 14.87 -18.21 -0.59
C VAL A 69 15.07 -19.64 -1.01
N THR A 70 14.70 -19.96 -2.24
CA THR A 70 14.91 -21.30 -2.79
C THR A 70 15.87 -21.18 -3.96
N ILE A 71 16.90 -21.97 -3.97
CA ILE A 71 17.90 -21.96 -5.02
C ILE A 71 17.94 -23.37 -5.64
N ALA A 72 17.80 -23.44 -6.94
CA ALA A 72 17.87 -24.73 -7.62
C ALA A 72 19.26 -25.32 -7.45
N PRO A 73 19.38 -26.60 -7.15
CA PRO A 73 20.68 -27.24 -6.94
C PRO A 73 21.63 -27.07 -8.13
N GLU A 74 21.08 -27.00 -9.32
CA GLU A 74 21.88 -26.86 -10.55
C GLU A 74 22.66 -25.55 -10.54
N VAL A 75 22.11 -24.50 -9.93
CA VAL A 75 22.78 -23.20 -9.86
C VAL A 75 24.02 -23.33 -8.98
N LEU A 76 23.89 -24.02 -7.85
CA LEU A 76 25.01 -24.21 -6.96
C LEU A 76 26.03 -25.15 -7.58
N ALA A 77 25.56 -26.18 -8.27
CA ALA A 77 26.45 -27.16 -8.90
C ALA A 77 27.27 -26.53 -10.02
N SER A 78 26.76 -25.46 -10.65
CA SER A 78 27.49 -24.81 -11.72
C SER A 78 28.74 -24.09 -11.21
N GLY A 79 28.76 -23.73 -9.94
CA GLY A 79 29.90 -23.01 -9.37
C GLY A 79 30.00 -21.57 -9.84
N ASP A 80 29.03 -21.07 -10.57
CA ASP A 80 29.06 -19.71 -11.10
C ASP A 80 28.46 -18.75 -10.07
N VAL A 81 29.31 -18.23 -9.21
CA VAL A 81 28.87 -17.34 -8.12
C VAL A 81 28.34 -16.02 -8.66
N GLU A 82 28.92 -15.51 -9.73
CA GLU A 82 28.47 -14.27 -10.31
C GLU A 82 27.06 -14.39 -10.83
N MET A 83 26.77 -15.50 -11.51
CA MET A 83 25.42 -15.76 -12.00
C MET A 83 24.42 -15.82 -10.84
N LEU A 84 24.79 -16.50 -9.75
CA LEU A 84 23.93 -16.61 -8.59
C LEU A 84 23.66 -15.23 -7.98
N GLN A 85 24.67 -14.39 -7.88
CA GLN A 85 24.53 -13.04 -7.36
C GLN A 85 23.57 -12.22 -8.22
N ASP A 86 23.73 -12.30 -9.54
CA ASP A 86 22.86 -11.57 -10.45
C ASP A 86 21.42 -12.04 -10.38
N LEU A 87 21.21 -13.34 -10.26
CA LEU A 87 19.86 -13.89 -10.15
C LEU A 87 19.19 -13.48 -8.85
N LEU A 88 19.94 -13.45 -7.75
CA LEU A 88 19.42 -13.02 -6.46
C LEU A 88 19.07 -11.53 -6.52
N LEU A 89 19.94 -10.73 -7.10
CA LEU A 89 19.73 -9.30 -7.19
C LEU A 89 18.49 -9.00 -8.04
N THR A 90 18.34 -9.70 -9.15
CA THR A 90 17.19 -9.53 -10.03
C THR A 90 15.88 -9.88 -9.30
N ALA A 91 15.87 -10.99 -8.57
CA ALA A 91 14.68 -11.40 -7.83
C ALA A 91 14.33 -10.43 -6.71
N LEU A 92 15.34 -9.95 -5.98
CA LEU A 92 15.12 -8.99 -4.90
C LEU A 92 14.57 -7.67 -5.42
N ASN A 93 15.15 -7.17 -6.50
CA ASN A 93 14.68 -5.92 -7.09
C ASN A 93 13.28 -6.07 -7.66
N GLY A 94 12.98 -7.23 -8.23
CA GLY A 94 11.64 -7.52 -8.71
C GLY A 94 10.62 -7.52 -7.58
N LEU A 95 10.99 -8.09 -6.42
CA LEU A 95 10.10 -8.12 -5.27
C LEU A 95 9.85 -6.72 -4.71
N THR A 96 10.89 -5.91 -4.53
CA THR A 96 10.71 -4.58 -3.98
C THR A 96 9.83 -3.73 -4.89
N THR A 97 9.98 -3.88 -6.20
CA THR A 97 9.16 -3.18 -7.17
C THR A 97 7.72 -3.67 -7.10
N GLN A 98 7.51 -4.98 -7.02
CA GLN A 98 6.18 -5.57 -6.94
C GLN A 98 5.45 -5.08 -5.68
N ILE A 99 6.11 -5.09 -4.55
CA ILE A 99 5.54 -4.65 -3.28
C ILE A 99 5.22 -3.16 -3.33
N SER A 100 6.14 -2.34 -3.82
CA SER A 100 5.94 -0.91 -3.94
C SER A 100 4.74 -0.57 -4.82
N ASN A 101 4.64 -1.25 -5.94
CA ASN A 101 3.52 -1.03 -6.86
C ASN A 101 2.19 -1.44 -6.23
N HIS A 102 2.20 -2.52 -5.44
CA HIS A 102 0.99 -2.97 -4.78
C HIS A 102 0.55 -1.98 -3.71
N ILE A 103 1.50 -1.44 -2.95
CA ILE A 103 1.21 -0.43 -1.94
C ILE A 103 0.62 0.81 -2.61
N GLU A 104 1.23 1.26 -3.70
CA GLU A 104 0.76 2.43 -4.41
C GLU A 104 -0.65 2.23 -4.95
N ASP A 105 -0.93 1.08 -5.54
CA ASP A 105 -2.25 0.76 -6.05
C ASP A 105 -3.29 0.71 -4.95
N SER A 106 -2.93 0.15 -3.79
CA SER A 106 -3.83 0.08 -2.64
C SER A 106 -4.16 1.46 -2.11
N MET A 107 -3.18 2.36 -2.10
CA MET A 107 -3.41 3.72 -1.66
C MET A 107 -4.32 4.46 -2.63
N LYS A 108 -4.14 4.25 -3.91
CA LYS A 108 -4.99 4.87 -4.92
C LYS A 108 -6.43 4.38 -4.76
N LYS A 109 -6.62 3.09 -4.50
CA LYS A 109 -7.96 2.55 -4.32
C LYS A 109 -8.60 3.10 -3.06
N ALA A 110 -7.84 3.22 -1.99
CA ALA A 110 -8.36 3.72 -0.73
C ALA A 110 -8.78 5.19 -0.83
N THR A 111 -8.11 5.96 -1.68
CA THR A 111 -8.46 7.36 -1.86
C THR A 111 -9.49 7.57 -2.98
N GLY A 112 -10.06 6.48 -3.47
CA GLY A 112 -11.07 6.56 -4.52
C GLY A 112 -10.51 6.96 -5.87
N GLY A 113 -9.24 6.71 -6.08
CA GLY A 113 -8.60 7.04 -7.34
C GLY A 113 -8.17 8.48 -7.45
N MET A 114 -8.34 9.26 -6.37
CA MET A 114 -7.93 10.64 -6.44
C MET A 114 -6.45 10.76 -6.28
N SER A 115 -5.87 11.62 -7.10
CA SER A 115 -4.48 11.92 -6.96
C SER A 115 -4.31 12.91 -5.87
N ILE A 116 -3.42 12.67 -4.94
CA ILE A 116 -3.14 13.60 -3.88
C ILE A 116 -1.75 14.17 -4.11
N PRO A 117 -1.67 15.45 -4.41
CA PRO A 117 -0.37 16.06 -4.66
C PRO A 117 0.53 15.89 -3.46
N GLY A 118 1.73 15.54 -3.69
CA GLY A 118 2.68 15.33 -2.63
C GLY A 118 2.79 13.92 -2.14
N LEU A 119 1.80 13.09 -2.42
CA LEU A 119 1.86 11.70 -2.04
C LEU A 119 2.35 10.84 -3.20
N PHE A 120 2.07 11.26 -4.40
CA PHE A 120 2.47 10.50 -5.58
C PHE A 120 3.38 11.27 -6.52
#